data_1a4df87c0a69aed3d0d2768dbad4a492
#
_entry.id   1a4df87c0a69aed3d0d2768dbad4a492
#
_cell.length_a   1.000
_cell.length_b   1.000
_cell.length_c   1.000
_cell.angle_alpha   90.00
_cell.angle_beta   90.00
_cell.angle_gamma   90.00
#
_symmetry.space_group_name_H-M   'P 1'
#
loop_
_entity.id
_entity.type
_entity.pdbx_description
1 polymer ?
#
loop_
_entity_poly.entity_id
_entity_poly.type
_entity_poly.pdbx_seq_one_letter_code
_entity_poly.pdbx_strand_id
1 'polypeptide(L)'
;MLDTPWSDGVPGISQGQIRPGCIFTFTWKATQHGSFFYHAHSSSQINDGLYGPIVIHPASSTPAPYGLITQDAKSLAAIQAAEKTRMPLLISDWRHIESGYEWESSRNSGVENPCFDSILVNGKGRVNCLSKEQQAALITPTRQMLLGLVPGSSLTDKSCLPPSVITILAAPGAPPPNFTAIPPNFFNGCRETAGSTEVIKITQESASDETWVMFDLIGSLSLQTIQFSLDELTMYVIAADGNYIEPETVQSVVITTGQRYTVLVQLTEPKTYAMRISGINDPQILFGNALLDFQIVGETQSTQPTMPYINEVGQNTTASVKFLNPDAIRPYLPDTIPSAADVTHKMTSLVDGQVIYWAFNETILPLDTEDFSPLLFGPQPGRRDNHTITNPSGNVWVDYIMQVPNLQPPHPMHIHGRHFYVLGKGEGPFPWANVAEAQAANSSAFNLVNPQLRDTFPTPAGGPKGSWLVLRRRSDNPGVWLMHCHTQSHIQGGMSMIIQDSIATLPEVPTEYSSWKC
;
A
#
# COMPACT_ATOMS: atom_id res chain seq x y z
N MET A 1 -1.13 14.82 -8.83
CA MET A 1 -0.72 16.21 -9.18
C MET A 1 -1.08 16.48 -10.64
N LEU A 2 -2.38 16.69 -10.94
CA LEU A 2 -2.82 16.96 -12.31
C LEU A 2 -2.26 18.32 -12.76
N ASP A 3 -1.62 18.37 -13.94
CA ASP A 3 -1.01 19.56 -14.56
C ASP A 3 0.07 20.28 -13.72
N THR A 4 0.55 19.68 -12.63
CA THR A 4 1.59 20.26 -11.77
C THR A 4 2.66 19.22 -11.40
N PRO A 5 3.38 18.63 -12.38
CA PRO A 5 4.35 17.56 -12.12
C PRO A 5 5.51 17.99 -11.22
N TRP A 6 5.81 19.28 -11.13
CA TRP A 6 6.83 19.83 -10.22
C TRP A 6 6.45 19.77 -8.74
N SER A 7 5.19 19.45 -8.42
CA SER A 7 4.72 19.24 -7.05
C SER A 7 4.58 17.75 -6.67
N ASP A 8 5.14 16.83 -7.48
CA ASP A 8 5.07 15.39 -7.22
C ASP A 8 5.98 14.93 -6.07
N GLY A 9 7.11 15.60 -5.87
CA GLY A 9 7.91 15.39 -4.67
C GLY A 9 8.99 14.31 -4.77
N VAL A 10 9.33 13.82 -5.97
CA VAL A 10 10.32 12.74 -6.14
C VAL A 10 11.71 13.31 -6.46
N PRO A 11 12.72 13.14 -5.54
CA PRO A 11 14.07 13.63 -5.77
C PRO A 11 14.73 13.02 -7.02
N GLY A 12 15.42 13.85 -7.79
CA GLY A 12 16.09 13.46 -9.03
C GLY A 12 15.16 13.20 -10.23
N ILE A 13 13.84 13.24 -10.01
CA ILE A 13 12.82 13.02 -11.04
C ILE A 13 11.97 14.26 -11.26
N SER A 14 11.22 14.72 -10.27
CA SER A 14 10.36 15.90 -10.35
C SER A 14 10.88 17.10 -9.56
N GLN A 15 11.82 16.89 -8.62
CA GLN A 15 12.46 17.95 -7.83
C GLN A 15 13.86 17.55 -7.36
N GLY A 16 14.61 18.50 -6.79
CA GLY A 16 15.83 18.23 -6.02
C GLY A 16 15.51 17.79 -4.59
N GLN A 17 16.51 17.24 -3.89
CA GLN A 17 16.39 16.90 -2.47
C GLN A 17 16.17 18.17 -1.62
N ILE A 18 15.29 18.08 -0.62
CA ILE A 18 15.11 19.13 0.38
C ILE A 18 16.09 18.87 1.51
N ARG A 19 17.15 19.69 1.58
CA ARG A 19 18.21 19.55 2.60
C ARG A 19 17.74 20.06 3.97
N PRO A 20 18.38 19.62 5.06
CA PRO A 20 18.11 20.14 6.40
C PRO A 20 18.19 21.67 6.44
N GLY A 21 17.18 22.30 7.06
CA GLY A 21 17.05 23.76 7.16
C GLY A 21 16.39 24.43 5.96
N CYS A 22 16.06 23.70 4.93
CA CYS A 22 15.41 24.23 3.73
C CYS A 22 13.88 24.04 3.76
N ILE A 23 13.19 24.89 3.00
CA ILE A 23 11.74 24.86 2.84
C ILE A 23 11.43 24.71 1.36
N PHE A 24 10.53 23.76 1.02
CA PHE A 24 9.95 23.61 -0.30
C PHE A 24 8.42 23.73 -0.20
N THR A 25 7.82 24.48 -1.11
CA THR A 25 6.36 24.65 -1.15
C THR A 25 5.76 23.85 -2.27
N PHE A 26 4.92 22.87 -1.92
CA PHE A 26 4.14 22.10 -2.88
C PHE A 26 2.83 22.82 -3.16
N THR A 27 2.54 23.08 -4.42
CA THR A 27 1.27 23.70 -4.86
C THR A 27 0.63 22.85 -5.93
N TRP A 28 -0.59 22.41 -5.67
CA TRP A 28 -1.39 21.67 -6.64
C TRP A 28 -2.88 21.98 -6.49
N LYS A 29 -3.64 21.71 -7.52
CA LYS A 29 -5.10 21.81 -7.49
C LYS A 29 -5.69 20.47 -7.00
N ALA A 30 -6.47 20.48 -5.92
CA ALA A 30 -7.21 19.33 -5.43
C ALA A 30 -8.40 19.03 -6.37
N THR A 31 -8.15 18.25 -7.40
CA THR A 31 -9.16 17.85 -8.41
C THR A 31 -9.86 16.55 -8.09
N GLN A 32 -9.34 15.80 -7.14
CA GLN A 32 -9.87 14.51 -6.68
C GLN A 32 -10.27 14.64 -5.21
N HIS A 33 -11.34 13.98 -4.80
CA HIS A 33 -11.72 13.80 -3.40
C HIS A 33 -11.22 12.45 -2.89
N GLY A 34 -11.26 12.25 -1.58
CA GLY A 34 -10.94 10.98 -0.93
C GLY A 34 -9.80 11.09 0.06
N SER A 35 -9.30 9.94 0.46
CA SER A 35 -8.17 9.82 1.38
C SER A 35 -6.88 9.56 0.62
N PHE A 36 -5.87 10.34 0.97
CA PHE A 36 -4.50 10.26 0.49
C PHE A 36 -3.56 10.40 1.68
N PHE A 37 -2.27 10.27 1.46
CA PHE A 37 -1.26 10.60 2.46
C PHE A 37 -0.02 11.17 1.79
N TYR A 38 0.67 12.05 2.49
CA TYR A 38 2.01 12.47 2.10
C TYR A 38 3.03 11.60 2.83
N HIS A 39 4.16 11.37 2.21
CA HIS A 39 5.28 10.67 2.84
C HIS A 39 6.61 11.07 2.20
N ALA A 40 7.70 10.83 2.92
CA ALA A 40 9.02 11.00 2.34
C ALA A 40 9.25 10.05 1.17
N HIS A 41 9.88 10.56 0.12
CA HIS A 41 10.24 9.81 -1.08
C HIS A 41 11.76 9.76 -1.30
N SER A 42 12.53 9.99 -0.24
CA SER A 42 14.00 9.91 -0.20
C SER A 42 14.42 8.89 0.86
N SER A 43 15.32 7.98 0.48
CA SER A 43 16.08 7.09 1.38
C SER A 43 15.27 6.38 2.47
N SER A 44 14.04 5.97 2.22
CA SER A 44 13.14 5.29 3.18
C SER A 44 12.80 6.07 4.46
N GLN A 45 12.90 7.40 4.46
CA GLN A 45 12.54 8.23 5.62
C GLN A 45 11.05 8.10 6.05
N ILE A 46 10.20 7.50 5.21
CA ILE A 46 8.87 7.07 5.63
C ILE A 46 8.95 6.11 6.82
N ASN A 47 9.97 5.24 6.88
CA ASN A 47 10.18 4.31 7.98
C ASN A 47 10.55 5.01 9.29
N ASP A 48 11.03 6.25 9.22
CA ASP A 48 11.35 7.10 10.36
C ASP A 48 10.15 7.97 10.81
N GLY A 49 8.97 7.75 10.19
CA GLY A 49 7.72 8.41 10.57
C GLY A 49 7.40 9.68 9.79
N LEU A 50 8.10 9.98 8.69
CA LEU A 50 7.79 11.14 7.87
C LEU A 50 6.62 10.83 6.90
N TYR A 51 5.42 10.80 7.43
CA TYR A 51 4.16 10.63 6.69
C TYR A 51 2.98 11.25 7.46
N GLY A 52 1.89 11.51 6.74
CA GLY A 52 0.66 12.01 7.36
C GLY A 52 -0.53 11.98 6.39
N PRO A 53 -1.78 12.07 6.89
CA PRO A 53 -2.97 11.96 6.07
C PRO A 53 -3.22 13.26 5.28
N ILE A 54 -3.82 13.08 4.10
CA ILE A 54 -4.44 14.16 3.32
C ILE A 54 -5.88 13.72 3.04
N VAL A 55 -6.84 14.47 3.57
CA VAL A 55 -8.27 14.22 3.33
C VAL A 55 -8.85 15.36 2.50
N ILE A 56 -9.40 15.03 1.36
CA ILE A 56 -10.05 15.99 0.45
C ILE A 56 -11.53 15.64 0.41
N HIS A 57 -12.36 16.51 0.97
CA HIS A 57 -13.81 16.31 0.97
C HIS A 57 -14.38 16.45 -0.44
N PRO A 58 -15.40 15.64 -0.82
CA PRO A 58 -16.07 15.77 -2.09
C PRO A 58 -16.79 17.12 -2.20
N ALA A 59 -16.89 17.65 -3.40
CA ALA A 59 -17.77 18.77 -3.66
C ALA A 59 -19.24 18.35 -3.42
N SER A 60 -20.09 19.30 -3.03
CA SER A 60 -21.51 19.02 -2.77
C SER A 60 -22.27 18.43 -3.98
N SER A 61 -21.74 18.64 -5.18
CA SER A 61 -22.27 18.08 -6.43
C SER A 61 -21.73 16.69 -6.78
N THR A 62 -20.75 16.17 -6.01
CA THR A 62 -20.16 14.86 -6.30
C THR A 62 -21.15 13.76 -5.91
N PRO A 63 -21.57 12.91 -6.85
CA PRO A 63 -22.43 11.77 -6.52
C PRO A 63 -21.73 10.81 -5.57
N ALA A 64 -22.40 10.41 -4.50
CA ALA A 64 -21.89 9.47 -3.51
C ALA A 64 -22.79 8.24 -3.40
N PRO A 65 -22.25 7.05 -3.07
CA PRO A 65 -22.99 5.79 -3.13
C PRO A 65 -23.90 5.55 -1.92
N TYR A 66 -24.16 6.55 -1.08
CA TYR A 66 -24.88 6.37 0.19
C TYR A 66 -26.31 5.84 0.02
N GLY A 67 -26.97 6.22 -1.08
CA GLY A 67 -28.30 5.70 -1.43
C GLY A 67 -28.34 4.21 -1.76
N LEU A 68 -27.20 3.55 -1.96
CA LEU A 68 -27.08 2.11 -2.12
C LEU A 68 -26.99 1.38 -0.76
N ILE A 69 -26.67 2.12 0.32
CA ILE A 69 -26.60 1.59 1.68
C ILE A 69 -27.98 1.67 2.35
N THR A 70 -28.64 2.82 2.24
CA THR A 70 -29.94 3.07 2.84
C THR A 70 -30.75 4.07 2.01
N GLN A 71 -32.08 3.97 2.09
CA GLN A 71 -33.02 4.95 1.53
C GLN A 71 -33.70 5.78 2.64
N ASP A 72 -33.42 5.45 3.91
CA ASP A 72 -33.98 6.20 5.05
C ASP A 72 -33.34 7.59 5.14
N ALA A 73 -34.15 8.63 5.21
CA ALA A 73 -33.69 10.01 5.21
C ALA A 73 -32.85 10.36 6.45
N LYS A 74 -33.16 9.75 7.60
CA LYS A 74 -32.42 9.98 8.84
C LYS A 74 -31.02 9.34 8.77
N SER A 75 -30.96 8.09 8.35
CA SER A 75 -29.69 7.37 8.13
C SER A 75 -28.82 8.08 7.07
N LEU A 76 -29.40 8.55 5.96
CA LEU A 76 -28.68 9.32 4.93
C LEU A 76 -28.09 10.61 5.48
N ALA A 77 -28.86 11.34 6.31
CA ALA A 77 -28.36 12.56 6.95
C ALA A 77 -27.22 12.27 7.94
N ALA A 78 -27.31 11.15 8.69
CA ALA A 78 -26.27 10.72 9.62
C ALA A 78 -24.99 10.28 8.88
N ILE A 79 -25.09 9.59 7.74
CA ILE A 79 -23.96 9.24 6.88
C ILE A 79 -23.29 10.49 6.31
N GLN A 80 -24.06 11.47 5.84
CA GLN A 80 -23.53 12.74 5.34
C GLN A 80 -22.87 13.58 6.45
N ALA A 81 -23.34 13.47 7.68
CA ALA A 81 -22.68 14.08 8.84
C ALA A 81 -21.34 13.37 9.14
N ALA A 82 -21.30 12.04 9.10
CA ALA A 82 -20.07 11.25 9.26
C ALA A 82 -19.02 11.59 8.21
N GLU A 83 -19.41 11.88 6.96
CA GLU A 83 -18.48 12.31 5.92
C GLU A 83 -17.78 13.62 6.25
N LYS A 84 -18.47 14.58 6.86
CA LYS A 84 -17.88 15.87 7.25
C LYS A 84 -16.87 15.73 8.39
N THR A 85 -16.99 14.68 9.18
CA THR A 85 -16.13 14.38 10.34
C THR A 85 -15.34 13.09 10.16
N ARG A 86 -15.10 12.69 8.90
CA ARG A 86 -14.35 11.47 8.58
C ARG A 86 -12.97 11.45 9.24
N MET A 87 -12.57 10.30 9.72
CA MET A 87 -11.40 10.12 10.56
C MET A 87 -10.34 9.28 9.84
N PRO A 88 -9.16 9.86 9.56
CA PRO A 88 -8.06 9.07 9.02
C PRO A 88 -7.47 8.15 10.09
N LEU A 89 -7.26 6.90 9.72
CA LEU A 89 -6.53 5.89 10.47
C LEU A 89 -5.27 5.52 9.69
N LEU A 90 -4.15 6.15 10.04
CA LEU A 90 -2.85 5.78 9.49
C LEU A 90 -2.37 4.52 10.18
N ILE A 91 -2.22 3.46 9.42
CA ILE A 91 -1.74 2.16 9.90
C ILE A 91 -0.33 1.97 9.35
N SER A 92 0.65 1.85 10.26
CA SER A 92 2.05 1.66 9.89
C SER A 92 2.67 0.49 10.65
N ASP A 93 3.59 -0.20 10.01
CA ASP A 93 4.53 -1.10 10.64
C ASP A 93 5.72 -0.29 11.13
N TRP A 94 6.27 -0.62 12.30
CA TRP A 94 7.26 0.21 12.97
C TRP A 94 8.46 -0.59 13.47
N ARG A 95 9.65 -0.04 13.28
CA ARG A 95 10.92 -0.55 13.82
C ARG A 95 11.56 0.48 14.74
N HIS A 96 12.24 0.00 15.78
CA HIS A 96 13.09 0.84 16.62
C HIS A 96 14.52 0.93 16.07
N ILE A 97 14.62 1.09 14.75
CA ILE A 97 15.88 1.17 13.99
C ILE A 97 15.69 2.30 12.97
N GLU A 98 16.65 3.21 12.91
CA GLU A 98 16.68 4.28 11.92
C GLU A 98 16.86 3.71 10.50
N SER A 99 16.13 4.24 9.52
CA SER A 99 16.09 3.72 8.16
C SER A 99 17.44 3.73 7.44
N GLY A 100 18.26 4.77 7.66
CA GLY A 100 19.59 4.86 7.09
C GLY A 100 20.55 3.78 7.63
N TYR A 101 20.51 3.53 8.95
CA TYR A 101 21.30 2.46 9.57
C TYR A 101 20.82 1.08 9.14
N GLU A 102 19.51 0.89 9.00
CA GLU A 102 18.94 -0.35 8.48
C GLU A 102 19.42 -0.64 7.07
N TRP A 103 19.36 0.35 6.19
CA TRP A 103 19.79 0.20 4.79
C TRP A 103 21.29 -0.12 4.68
N GLU A 104 22.13 0.61 5.39
CA GLU A 104 23.57 0.33 5.40
C GLU A 104 23.87 -1.09 5.91
N SER A 105 23.22 -1.50 6.98
CA SER A 105 23.38 -2.85 7.55
C SER A 105 22.90 -3.94 6.58
N SER A 106 21.78 -3.70 5.89
CA SER A 106 21.26 -4.61 4.86
C SER A 106 22.23 -4.73 3.69
N ARG A 107 22.83 -3.62 3.23
CA ARG A 107 23.87 -3.64 2.18
C ARG A 107 25.13 -4.40 2.62
N ASN A 108 25.59 -4.18 3.84
CA ASN A 108 26.79 -4.84 4.38
C ASN A 108 26.59 -6.34 4.60
N SER A 109 25.37 -6.76 4.92
CA SER A 109 25.02 -8.17 5.13
C SER A 109 24.54 -8.89 3.86
N GLY A 110 23.99 -8.16 2.88
CA GLY A 110 23.28 -8.73 1.74
C GLY A 110 21.94 -9.36 2.11
N VAL A 111 21.35 -8.94 3.23
CA VAL A 111 20.11 -9.51 3.77
C VAL A 111 19.09 -8.41 4.00
N GLU A 112 17.92 -8.55 3.38
CA GLU A 112 16.77 -7.71 3.67
C GLU A 112 16.25 -7.98 5.09
N ASN A 113 15.86 -6.92 5.82
CA ASN A 113 15.24 -7.03 7.13
C ASN A 113 13.70 -6.90 7.03
N PRO A 114 12.93 -7.99 6.98
CA PRO A 114 11.48 -7.93 6.92
C PRO A 114 10.80 -7.87 8.29
N CYS A 115 11.57 -7.78 9.38
CA CYS A 115 11.06 -7.88 10.75
C CYS A 115 10.77 -6.50 11.35
N PHE A 116 9.61 -6.36 11.94
CA PHE A 116 9.13 -5.14 12.61
C PHE A 116 8.97 -5.38 14.12
N ASP A 117 8.89 -4.32 14.89
CA ASP A 117 8.67 -4.37 16.34
C ASP A 117 7.19 -4.27 16.69
N SER A 118 6.42 -3.46 15.94
CA SER A 118 5.00 -3.23 16.23
C SER A 118 4.21 -2.77 15.01
N ILE A 119 2.88 -2.78 15.14
CA ILE A 119 1.96 -2.05 14.28
C ILE A 119 1.45 -0.83 15.06
N LEU A 120 1.44 0.33 14.41
CA LEU A 120 0.93 1.57 14.96
C LEU A 120 -0.35 1.98 14.25
N VAL A 121 -1.28 2.59 15.00
CA VAL A 121 -2.43 3.32 14.49
C VAL A 121 -2.30 4.76 14.94
N ASN A 122 -2.27 5.70 14.01
CA ASN A 122 -2.04 7.13 14.28
C ASN A 122 -0.80 7.37 15.17
N GLY A 123 0.28 6.61 14.93
CA GLY A 123 1.54 6.73 15.67
C GLY A 123 1.53 6.09 17.07
N LYS A 124 0.47 5.38 17.46
CA LYS A 124 0.37 4.70 18.76
C LYS A 124 0.28 3.18 18.59
N GLY A 125 0.99 2.45 19.45
CA GLY A 125 1.02 0.99 19.45
C GLY A 125 1.99 0.47 20.50
N ARG A 126 2.15 -0.85 20.53
CA ARG A 126 3.06 -1.53 21.45
C ARG A 126 3.71 -2.74 20.80
N VAL A 127 4.87 -3.12 21.32
CA VAL A 127 5.53 -4.36 20.93
C VAL A 127 4.88 -5.51 21.70
N ASN A 128 4.49 -6.56 20.99
CA ASN A 128 3.97 -7.79 21.55
C ASN A 128 4.97 -8.93 21.26
N CYS A 129 5.50 -9.56 22.29
CA CYS A 129 6.43 -10.67 22.15
C CYS A 129 5.69 -12.00 22.36
N LEU A 130 5.78 -12.89 21.38
CA LEU A 130 5.15 -14.22 21.47
C LEU A 130 6.10 -15.26 22.04
N SER A 131 5.62 -16.08 22.96
CA SER A 131 6.35 -17.28 23.40
C SER A 131 6.47 -18.29 22.23
N LYS A 132 7.38 -19.26 22.35
CA LYS A 132 7.55 -20.30 21.32
C LYS A 132 6.29 -21.14 21.12
N GLU A 133 5.51 -21.36 22.19
CA GLU A 133 4.24 -22.08 22.15
C GLU A 133 3.19 -21.24 21.38
N GLN A 134 3.12 -19.93 21.62
CA GLN A 134 2.23 -19.03 20.90
C GLN A 134 2.63 -18.94 19.41
N GLN A 135 3.93 -18.82 19.11
CA GLN A 135 4.42 -18.85 17.72
C GLN A 135 4.00 -20.14 17.01
N ALA A 136 4.16 -21.29 17.67
CA ALA A 136 3.77 -22.60 17.10
C ALA A 136 2.26 -22.71 16.85
N ALA A 137 1.44 -22.12 17.72
CA ALA A 137 -0.03 -22.12 17.57
C ALA A 137 -0.50 -21.20 16.44
N LEU A 138 0.27 -20.15 16.08
CA LEU A 138 -0.06 -19.14 15.08
C LEU A 138 0.67 -19.33 13.74
N ILE A 139 1.54 -20.34 13.63
CA ILE A 139 2.30 -20.56 12.39
C ILE A 139 1.37 -20.97 11.24
N THR A 140 1.46 -20.26 10.12
CA THR A 140 0.68 -20.59 8.92
C THR A 140 1.34 -21.70 8.12
N PRO A 141 0.58 -22.46 7.29
CA PRO A 141 1.16 -23.48 6.41
C PRO A 141 2.27 -22.94 5.50
N THR A 142 2.13 -21.71 4.98
CA THR A 142 3.15 -21.07 4.12
C THR A 142 4.43 -20.79 4.90
N ARG A 143 4.33 -20.22 6.12
CA ARG A 143 5.51 -20.00 6.98
C ARG A 143 6.21 -21.31 7.34
N GLN A 144 5.43 -22.35 7.63
CA GLN A 144 5.99 -23.67 7.94
C GLN A 144 6.72 -24.26 6.71
N MET A 145 6.14 -24.11 5.51
CA MET A 145 6.79 -24.51 4.26
C MET A 145 8.12 -23.78 4.05
N LEU A 146 8.11 -22.43 4.22
CA LEU A 146 9.32 -21.61 4.05
C LEU A 146 10.42 -21.99 5.04
N LEU A 147 10.10 -22.21 6.31
CA LEU A 147 11.07 -22.71 7.30
C LEU A 147 11.64 -24.07 6.91
N GLY A 148 10.82 -24.94 6.31
CA GLY A 148 11.23 -26.26 5.84
C GLY A 148 12.25 -26.23 4.69
N LEU A 149 12.37 -25.12 3.96
CA LEU A 149 13.39 -24.95 2.90
C LEU A 149 14.82 -24.92 3.44
N VAL A 150 15.00 -24.55 4.72
CA VAL A 150 16.30 -24.56 5.42
C VAL A 150 16.18 -25.45 6.66
N PRO A 151 16.68 -26.70 6.60
CA PRO A 151 16.56 -27.65 7.72
C PRO A 151 17.07 -27.09 9.06
N GLY A 152 16.29 -27.26 10.12
CA GLY A 152 16.60 -26.76 11.46
C GLY A 152 16.23 -25.31 11.72
N SER A 153 15.66 -24.61 10.74
CA SER A 153 15.18 -23.24 10.92
C SER A 153 13.92 -23.16 11.79
N SER A 154 13.80 -22.09 12.55
CA SER A 154 12.62 -21.74 13.35
C SER A 154 12.41 -20.23 13.33
N LEU A 155 11.21 -19.76 13.67
CA LEU A 155 10.96 -18.35 13.87
C LEU A 155 11.87 -17.77 14.95
N THR A 156 12.32 -16.55 14.74
CA THR A 156 13.10 -15.79 15.73
C THR A 156 12.24 -15.39 16.94
N ASP A 157 12.80 -14.71 17.92
CA ASP A 157 12.03 -14.20 19.07
C ASP A 157 11.11 -13.02 18.68
N LYS A 158 11.40 -12.32 17.57
CA LYS A 158 10.47 -11.38 16.93
C LYS A 158 9.37 -12.07 16.11
N SER A 159 9.25 -13.39 16.17
CA SER A 159 8.30 -14.17 15.36
C SER A 159 8.49 -14.02 13.84
N CYS A 160 9.72 -13.81 13.42
CA CYS A 160 10.12 -13.53 12.06
C CYS A 160 10.88 -14.73 11.46
N LEU A 161 10.82 -14.90 10.12
CA LEU A 161 11.67 -15.85 9.42
C LEU A 161 13.16 -15.50 9.65
N PRO A 162 14.04 -16.48 9.87
CA PRO A 162 15.46 -16.19 10.09
C PRO A 162 16.16 -15.75 8.79
N PRO A 163 17.31 -15.06 8.89
CA PRO A 163 18.06 -14.56 7.72
C PRO A 163 18.36 -15.63 6.67
N SER A 164 18.64 -16.86 7.12
CA SER A 164 18.92 -17.99 6.23
C SER A 164 17.76 -18.38 5.32
N VAL A 165 16.52 -18.13 5.74
CA VAL A 165 15.33 -18.36 4.92
C VAL A 165 15.09 -17.18 3.98
N ILE A 166 15.30 -15.93 4.44
CA ILE A 166 15.11 -14.73 3.61
C ILE A 166 16.05 -14.75 2.39
N THR A 167 17.29 -15.19 2.57
CA THR A 167 18.31 -15.20 1.51
C THR A 167 18.11 -16.25 0.41
N ILE A 168 17.12 -17.14 0.54
CA ILE A 168 16.80 -18.13 -0.52
C ILE A 168 16.40 -17.45 -1.85
N LEU A 169 15.85 -16.23 -1.78
CA LEU A 169 15.41 -15.48 -2.96
C LEU A 169 16.57 -14.80 -3.72
N ALA A 170 17.81 -14.89 -3.22
CA ALA A 170 18.96 -14.32 -3.92
C ALA A 170 19.12 -14.92 -5.32
N ALA A 171 19.53 -14.09 -6.28
CA ALA A 171 19.76 -14.53 -7.66
C ALA A 171 20.86 -15.60 -7.73
N PRO A 172 20.81 -16.53 -8.68
CA PRO A 172 21.88 -17.50 -8.89
C PRO A 172 23.22 -16.79 -9.13
N GLY A 173 24.25 -17.19 -8.36
CA GLY A 173 25.59 -16.59 -8.43
C GLY A 173 25.76 -15.28 -7.64
N ALA A 174 24.76 -14.85 -6.88
CA ALA A 174 24.90 -13.74 -5.96
C ALA A 174 26.02 -13.95 -4.94
N PRO A 175 26.71 -12.89 -4.47
CA PRO A 175 27.63 -12.99 -3.36
C PRO A 175 26.95 -13.60 -2.13
N PRO A 176 27.63 -14.46 -1.36
CA PRO A 176 27.05 -15.05 -0.16
C PRO A 176 26.72 -13.96 0.87
N PRO A 177 25.64 -14.12 1.64
CA PRO A 177 25.29 -13.16 2.68
C PRO A 177 26.31 -13.17 3.81
N ASN A 178 26.60 -12.00 4.38
CA ASN A 178 27.42 -11.84 5.56
C ASN A 178 26.55 -11.75 6.83
N PHE A 179 26.13 -12.88 7.36
CA PHE A 179 25.27 -12.91 8.55
C PHE A 179 25.90 -12.26 9.80
N THR A 180 27.25 -12.14 9.87
CA THR A 180 27.93 -11.48 10.99
C THR A 180 27.79 -9.95 10.95
N ALA A 181 27.42 -9.38 9.81
CA ALA A 181 27.15 -7.96 9.66
C ALA A 181 25.70 -7.58 10.01
N ILE A 182 24.84 -8.57 10.31
CA ILE A 182 23.46 -8.29 10.71
C ILE A 182 23.44 -7.80 12.16
N PRO A 183 22.89 -6.60 12.44
CA PRO A 183 22.72 -6.15 13.81
C PRO A 183 21.84 -7.12 14.63
N PRO A 184 22.19 -7.38 15.91
CA PRO A 184 21.46 -8.37 16.72
C PRO A 184 19.97 -8.11 16.87
N ASN A 185 19.55 -6.83 16.81
CA ASN A 185 18.17 -6.39 16.97
C ASN A 185 17.35 -6.38 15.66
N PHE A 186 17.90 -6.82 14.53
CA PHE A 186 17.12 -6.93 13.29
C PHE A 186 16.09 -8.05 13.38
N PHE A 187 16.56 -9.24 13.61
CA PHE A 187 15.74 -10.46 13.61
C PHE A 187 15.37 -10.94 15.02
N ASN A 188 16.13 -10.51 16.03
CA ASN A 188 15.99 -10.94 17.42
C ASN A 188 15.87 -9.73 18.36
N GLY A 189 15.75 -10.00 19.66
CA GLY A 189 15.68 -8.98 20.71
C GLY A 189 14.28 -8.42 20.88
N CYS A 190 13.24 -9.26 20.75
CA CYS A 190 11.87 -8.83 21.07
C CYS A 190 11.81 -8.35 22.52
N ARG A 191 11.29 -7.15 22.72
CA ARG A 191 11.12 -6.54 24.03
C ARG A 191 9.77 -5.86 24.11
N GLU A 192 8.89 -6.39 24.95
CA GLU A 192 7.58 -5.80 25.19
C GLU A 192 7.67 -4.34 25.63
N THR A 193 6.73 -3.53 25.16
CA THR A 193 6.61 -2.12 25.54
C THR A 193 5.24 -1.82 26.10
N ALA A 194 5.16 -0.83 26.98
CA ALA A 194 3.92 -0.27 27.52
C ALA A 194 3.38 0.89 26.66
N GLY A 195 3.58 0.85 25.35
CA GLY A 195 3.11 1.90 24.43
C GLY A 195 1.61 2.13 24.53
N SER A 196 1.18 3.36 24.25
CA SER A 196 -0.24 3.72 24.27
C SER A 196 -0.99 3.10 23.10
N THR A 197 -2.20 2.62 23.34
CA THR A 197 -3.14 2.21 22.29
C THR A 197 -3.92 3.45 21.80
N GLU A 198 -4.15 3.54 20.49
CA GLU A 198 -5.05 4.56 19.96
C GLU A 198 -6.48 4.28 20.42
N VAL A 199 -7.15 5.31 20.92
CA VAL A 199 -8.56 5.24 21.36
C VAL A 199 -9.33 6.35 20.67
N ILE A 200 -10.24 5.96 19.79
CA ILE A 200 -11.16 6.86 19.13
C ILE A 200 -12.45 6.92 19.93
N LYS A 201 -12.78 8.11 20.41
CA LYS A 201 -13.97 8.33 21.24
C LYS A 201 -15.09 8.91 20.40
N ILE A 202 -16.23 8.28 20.43
CA ILE A 202 -17.48 8.72 19.79
C ILE A 202 -18.55 8.84 20.86
N THR A 203 -19.19 9.99 20.94
CA THR A 203 -20.29 10.25 21.85
C THR A 203 -21.55 10.57 21.06
N GLN A 204 -22.63 9.87 21.35
CA GLN A 204 -23.97 10.16 20.85
C GLN A 204 -24.75 10.92 21.93
N GLU A 205 -25.28 12.09 21.58
CA GLU A 205 -25.92 12.98 22.55
C GLU A 205 -27.30 12.50 23.00
N SER A 206 -28.01 11.74 22.16
CA SER A 206 -29.34 11.22 22.47
C SER A 206 -29.52 9.80 21.97
N ALA A 207 -30.13 8.94 22.76
CA ALA A 207 -30.47 7.57 22.36
C ALA A 207 -31.41 7.50 21.13
N SER A 208 -32.12 8.58 20.81
CA SER A 208 -32.95 8.68 19.62
C SER A 208 -32.18 8.96 18.34
N ASP A 209 -30.91 9.36 18.42
CA ASP A 209 -30.08 9.67 17.25
C ASP A 209 -29.55 8.38 16.59
N GLU A 210 -29.07 8.51 15.37
CA GLU A 210 -28.31 7.45 14.70
C GLU A 210 -26.87 7.91 14.56
N THR A 211 -25.94 7.05 14.97
CA THR A 211 -24.52 7.33 14.86
C THR A 211 -23.89 6.47 13.77
N TRP A 212 -23.44 7.15 12.74
CA TRP A 212 -22.54 6.60 11.72
C TRP A 212 -21.17 7.23 11.86
N VAL A 213 -20.13 6.46 11.64
CA VAL A 213 -18.75 6.94 11.60
C VAL A 213 -18.12 6.56 10.27
N MET A 214 -17.25 7.43 9.77
CA MET A 214 -16.51 7.20 8.54
C MET A 214 -15.01 7.17 8.85
N PHE A 215 -14.37 6.06 8.54
CA PHE A 215 -12.92 5.91 8.67
C PHE A 215 -12.26 5.86 7.30
N ASP A 216 -11.12 6.55 7.19
CA ASP A 216 -10.18 6.39 6.09
C ASP A 216 -9.03 5.49 6.56
N LEU A 217 -9.06 4.24 6.16
CA LEU A 217 -8.00 3.28 6.43
C LEU A 217 -6.84 3.53 5.46
N ILE A 218 -5.70 4.00 5.95
CA ILE A 218 -4.55 4.39 5.15
C ILE A 218 -3.38 3.47 5.47
N GLY A 219 -2.96 2.66 4.51
CA GLY A 219 -1.81 1.77 4.63
C GLY A 219 -0.48 2.51 4.44
N SER A 220 -0.06 3.30 5.43
CA SER A 220 1.26 3.95 5.48
C SER A 220 2.35 2.97 5.95
N LEU A 221 2.29 1.75 5.43
CA LEU A 221 3.16 0.62 5.78
C LEU A 221 4.47 0.68 4.99
N SER A 222 5.50 0.04 5.52
CA SER A 222 6.79 -0.13 4.86
C SER A 222 6.86 -1.43 4.04
N LEU A 223 6.37 -2.52 4.60
CA LEU A 223 6.41 -3.84 3.96
C LEU A 223 5.14 -4.64 4.19
N GLN A 224 4.51 -4.52 5.36
CA GLN A 224 3.43 -5.40 5.73
C GLN A 224 2.20 -5.23 4.82
N THR A 225 1.53 -6.34 4.56
CA THR A 225 0.11 -6.36 4.19
C THR A 225 -0.65 -6.75 5.43
N ILE A 226 -1.66 -5.99 5.78
CA ILE A 226 -2.42 -6.21 7.01
C ILE A 226 -3.87 -6.57 6.71
N GLN A 227 -4.47 -7.31 7.61
CA GLN A 227 -5.92 -7.49 7.67
C GLN A 227 -6.46 -6.68 8.84
N PHE A 228 -7.42 -5.80 8.54
CA PHE A 228 -8.09 -4.93 9.50
C PHE A 228 -9.52 -5.41 9.75
N SER A 229 -9.97 -5.38 11.00
CA SER A 229 -11.36 -5.61 11.37
C SER A 229 -11.79 -4.78 12.58
N LEU A 230 -13.09 -4.53 12.69
CA LEU A 230 -13.75 -3.99 13.86
C LEU A 230 -14.58 -5.10 14.50
N ASP A 231 -14.29 -5.46 15.74
CA ASP A 231 -15.01 -6.53 16.43
C ASP A 231 -16.52 -6.25 16.46
N GLU A 232 -17.34 -7.25 16.16
CA GLU A 232 -18.81 -7.20 16.16
C GLU A 232 -19.47 -6.21 15.19
N LEU A 233 -18.69 -5.31 14.57
CA LEU A 233 -19.20 -4.26 13.69
C LEU A 233 -19.01 -4.62 12.21
N THR A 234 -20.03 -4.33 11.43
CA THR A 234 -19.99 -4.47 9.98
C THR A 234 -19.50 -3.17 9.33
N MET A 235 -18.60 -3.27 8.38
CA MET A 235 -18.10 -2.17 7.60
C MET A 235 -18.74 -2.13 6.22
N TYR A 236 -19.16 -0.96 5.77
CA TYR A 236 -19.53 -0.68 4.39
C TYR A 236 -18.36 0.00 3.72
N VAL A 237 -17.65 -0.71 2.87
CA VAL A 237 -16.52 -0.15 2.10
C VAL A 237 -17.11 0.64 0.94
N ILE A 238 -16.87 1.95 0.91
CA ILE A 238 -17.49 2.89 -0.06
C ILE A 238 -16.50 3.52 -1.02
N ALA A 239 -15.20 3.45 -0.71
CA ALA A 239 -14.17 3.97 -1.62
C ALA A 239 -12.88 3.16 -1.52
N ALA A 240 -12.14 3.14 -2.61
CA ALA A 240 -10.81 2.53 -2.74
C ALA A 240 -9.87 3.54 -3.45
N ASP A 241 -8.73 3.86 -2.83
CA ASP A 241 -7.74 4.85 -3.29
C ASP A 241 -8.38 6.18 -3.73
N GLY A 242 -9.35 6.68 -2.92
CA GLY A 242 -10.05 7.93 -3.16
C GLY A 242 -11.22 7.85 -4.14
N ASN A 243 -11.42 6.73 -4.84
CA ASN A 243 -12.51 6.57 -5.80
C ASN A 243 -13.70 5.86 -5.15
N TYR A 244 -14.91 6.41 -5.28
CA TYR A 244 -16.12 5.74 -4.82
C TYR A 244 -16.36 4.42 -5.56
N ILE A 245 -16.76 3.41 -4.79
CA ILE A 245 -17.13 2.08 -5.29
C ILE A 245 -18.59 1.77 -4.96
N GLU A 246 -19.17 0.77 -5.60
CA GLU A 246 -20.39 0.16 -5.13
C GLU A 246 -20.14 -0.38 -3.72
N PRO A 247 -20.98 -0.03 -2.72
CA PRO A 247 -20.71 -0.40 -1.32
C PRO A 247 -20.64 -1.90 -1.12
N GLU A 248 -19.53 -2.35 -0.52
CA GLU A 248 -19.33 -3.74 -0.14
C GLU A 248 -19.47 -3.89 1.38
N THR A 249 -20.32 -4.82 1.81
CA THR A 249 -20.56 -5.11 3.23
C THR A 249 -19.66 -6.23 3.70
N VAL A 250 -18.75 -5.93 4.63
CA VAL A 250 -17.70 -6.85 5.08
C VAL A 250 -17.40 -6.73 6.58
N GLN A 251 -16.71 -7.70 7.16
CA GLN A 251 -16.18 -7.67 8.51
C GLN A 251 -14.67 -7.45 8.56
N SER A 252 -13.96 -7.67 7.45
CA SER A 252 -12.52 -7.39 7.39
C SER A 252 -12.07 -6.91 6.02
N VAL A 253 -10.96 -6.15 6.01
CA VAL A 253 -10.38 -5.55 4.81
C VAL A 253 -8.88 -5.83 4.80
N VAL A 254 -8.35 -6.29 3.67
CA VAL A 254 -6.91 -6.43 3.45
C VAL A 254 -6.37 -5.12 2.86
N ILE A 255 -5.31 -4.60 3.48
CA ILE A 255 -4.67 -3.34 3.09
C ILE A 255 -3.18 -3.60 2.92
N THR A 256 -2.65 -3.37 1.74
CA THR A 256 -1.19 -3.35 1.53
C THR A 256 -0.65 -1.92 1.55
N THR A 257 0.68 -1.80 1.65
CA THR A 257 1.32 -0.48 1.67
C THR A 257 0.89 0.38 0.48
N GLY A 258 0.55 1.64 0.73
CA GLY A 258 0.04 2.59 -0.27
C GLY A 258 -1.47 2.53 -0.52
N GLN A 259 -2.17 1.43 -0.21
CA GLN A 259 -3.61 1.32 -0.40
C GLN A 259 -4.41 2.09 0.65
N ARG A 260 -5.57 2.59 0.25
CA ARG A 260 -6.54 3.23 1.14
C ARG A 260 -7.95 2.74 0.86
N TYR A 261 -8.73 2.60 1.94
CA TYR A 261 -10.16 2.32 1.84
C TYR A 261 -10.93 3.27 2.74
N THR A 262 -12.08 3.76 2.27
CA THR A 262 -13.02 4.49 3.12
C THR A 262 -14.15 3.56 3.51
N VAL A 263 -14.38 3.45 4.82
CA VAL A 263 -15.42 2.59 5.38
C VAL A 263 -16.40 3.38 6.23
N LEU A 264 -17.68 3.04 6.13
CA LEU A 264 -18.75 3.49 7.01
C LEU A 264 -19.10 2.39 8.01
N VAL A 265 -19.39 2.79 9.23
CA VAL A 265 -19.81 1.88 10.31
C VAL A 265 -20.98 2.51 11.05
N GLN A 266 -22.05 1.76 11.27
CA GLN A 266 -23.14 2.17 12.13
C GLN A 266 -22.87 1.70 13.56
N LEU A 267 -22.96 2.61 14.52
CA LEU A 267 -22.79 2.32 15.94
C LEU A 267 -24.16 2.31 16.62
N THR A 268 -24.48 1.20 17.27
CA THR A 268 -25.81 1.00 17.87
C THR A 268 -25.77 0.67 19.37
N GLU A 269 -24.71 0.04 19.84
CA GLU A 269 -24.56 -0.36 21.24
C GLU A 269 -23.39 0.41 21.89
N PRO A 270 -23.60 1.12 23.02
CA PRO A 270 -22.52 1.79 23.74
C PRO A 270 -21.55 0.76 24.34
N LYS A 271 -20.35 0.70 23.75
CA LYS A 271 -19.32 -0.33 24.02
C LYS A 271 -17.96 0.14 23.54
N THR A 272 -16.90 -0.41 24.09
CA THR A 272 -15.54 -0.27 23.54
C THR A 272 -15.24 -1.44 22.61
N TYR A 273 -15.16 -1.17 21.31
CA TYR A 273 -14.87 -2.15 20.28
C TYR A 273 -13.38 -2.22 19.99
N ALA A 274 -12.85 -3.43 19.81
CA ALA A 274 -11.47 -3.57 19.37
C ALA A 274 -11.37 -3.43 17.84
N MET A 275 -10.42 -2.60 17.39
CA MET A 275 -9.91 -2.57 16.03
C MET A 275 -8.71 -3.49 15.97
N ARG A 276 -8.80 -4.58 15.23
CA ARG A 276 -7.70 -5.56 15.10
C ARG A 276 -6.96 -5.35 13.82
N ILE A 277 -5.63 -5.39 13.91
CA ILE A 277 -4.72 -5.28 12.76
C ILE A 277 -3.73 -6.43 12.83
N SER A 278 -3.76 -7.31 11.83
CA SER A 278 -2.89 -8.48 11.77
C SER A 278 -2.07 -8.46 10.49
N GLY A 279 -0.76 -8.56 10.60
CA GLY A 279 0.13 -8.78 9.46
C GLY A 279 -0.12 -10.17 8.85
N ILE A 280 -0.39 -10.20 7.55
CA ILE A 280 -0.64 -11.44 6.82
C ILE A 280 0.50 -11.84 5.90
N ASN A 281 1.59 -11.06 5.83
CA ASN A 281 2.79 -11.42 5.10
C ASN A 281 3.51 -12.59 5.76
N ASP A 282 4.11 -13.43 4.93
CA ASP A 282 4.81 -14.63 5.40
C ASP A 282 6.05 -14.39 6.26
N PRO A 283 6.84 -13.29 6.07
CA PRO A 283 8.07 -13.12 6.83
C PRO A 283 7.88 -13.05 8.35
N GLN A 284 6.74 -12.56 8.87
CA GLN A 284 6.59 -12.33 10.30
C GLN A 284 5.15 -12.53 10.80
N ILE A 285 4.97 -13.00 12.03
CA ILE A 285 3.74 -12.88 12.80
C ILE A 285 3.79 -11.54 13.53
N LEU A 286 2.97 -10.59 13.11
CA LEU A 286 2.94 -9.23 13.65
C LEU A 286 1.50 -8.76 13.77
N PHE A 287 1.11 -8.19 14.89
CA PHE A 287 -0.24 -7.69 15.11
C PHE A 287 -0.27 -6.50 16.05
N GLY A 288 -1.34 -5.73 15.97
CA GLY A 288 -1.62 -4.59 16.83
C GLY A 288 -3.12 -4.35 16.96
N ASN A 289 -3.48 -3.39 17.78
CA ASN A 289 -4.86 -3.01 17.96
C ASN A 289 -5.03 -1.52 18.30
N ALA A 290 -6.22 -1.00 17.98
CA ALA A 290 -6.74 0.27 18.46
C ALA A 290 -8.13 0.04 19.07
N LEU A 291 -8.72 1.04 19.67
CA LEU A 291 -10.03 0.95 20.32
C LEU A 291 -10.97 2.02 19.74
N LEU A 292 -12.23 1.64 19.56
CA LEU A 292 -13.35 2.53 19.29
C LEU A 292 -14.26 2.55 20.52
N ASP A 293 -14.19 3.65 21.29
CA ASP A 293 -14.96 3.83 22.51
C ASP A 293 -16.24 4.61 22.17
N PHE A 294 -17.35 3.89 22.05
CA PHE A 294 -18.66 4.47 21.75
C PHE A 294 -19.51 4.59 23.00
N GLN A 295 -20.01 5.79 23.24
CA GLN A 295 -20.83 6.14 24.40
C GLN A 295 -22.12 6.83 23.96
N ILE A 296 -23.20 6.57 24.67
CA ILE A 296 -24.48 7.29 24.54
C ILE A 296 -24.75 8.01 25.85
N VAL A 297 -25.00 9.32 25.79
CA VAL A 297 -25.25 10.12 26.99
C VAL A 297 -26.48 9.60 27.73
N GLY A 298 -26.29 9.30 29.01
CA GLY A 298 -27.35 8.75 29.88
C GLY A 298 -27.51 7.23 29.82
N GLU A 299 -26.76 6.53 29.00
CA GLU A 299 -26.76 5.06 28.96
C GLU A 299 -25.52 4.45 29.61
N THR A 300 -25.66 3.21 30.08
CA THR A 300 -24.55 2.45 30.63
C THR A 300 -23.82 1.71 29.52
N GLN A 301 -22.52 1.95 29.42
CA GLN A 301 -21.67 1.25 28.46
C GLN A 301 -21.52 -0.23 28.83
N SER A 302 -21.60 -1.11 27.84
CA SER A 302 -21.34 -2.54 27.99
C SER A 302 -19.87 -2.79 28.35
N THR A 303 -19.62 -3.62 29.35
CA THR A 303 -18.28 -4.06 29.77
C THR A 303 -17.89 -5.44 29.23
N GLN A 304 -18.77 -6.05 28.44
CA GLN A 304 -18.50 -7.37 27.87
C GLN A 304 -17.36 -7.27 26.81
N PRO A 305 -16.42 -8.23 26.83
CA PRO A 305 -15.42 -8.31 25.77
C PRO A 305 -16.07 -8.44 24.39
N THR A 306 -15.46 -7.83 23.38
CA THR A 306 -15.92 -7.95 22.00
C THR A 306 -15.48 -9.26 21.37
N MET A 307 -16.31 -9.80 20.46
CA MET A 307 -15.97 -11.01 19.70
C MET A 307 -15.17 -10.66 18.44
N PRO A 308 -13.96 -11.24 18.28
CA PRO A 308 -13.11 -10.95 17.15
C PRO A 308 -13.61 -11.61 15.86
N TYR A 309 -13.46 -10.92 14.73
CA TYR A 309 -13.64 -11.50 13.39
C TYR A 309 -12.36 -12.12 12.84
N ILE A 310 -11.19 -11.63 13.28
CA ILE A 310 -9.89 -12.17 12.87
C ILE A 310 -9.00 -12.47 14.08
N ASN A 311 -8.07 -13.43 13.91
CA ASN A 311 -7.03 -13.73 14.89
C ASN A 311 -5.74 -12.93 14.61
N GLU A 312 -4.68 -13.17 15.38
CA GLU A 312 -3.39 -12.47 15.34
C GLU A 312 -2.61 -12.67 14.02
N VAL A 313 -3.01 -13.61 13.18
CA VAL A 313 -2.43 -13.84 11.84
C VAL A 313 -3.42 -13.55 10.72
N GLY A 314 -4.49 -12.83 11.03
CA GLY A 314 -5.50 -12.38 10.08
C GLY A 314 -6.46 -13.46 9.57
N GLN A 315 -6.47 -14.65 10.18
CA GLN A 315 -7.42 -15.69 9.80
C GLN A 315 -8.80 -15.39 10.40
N ASN A 316 -9.84 -15.67 9.63
CA ASN A 316 -11.21 -15.55 10.08
C ASN A 316 -11.48 -16.48 11.26
N THR A 317 -12.12 -15.97 12.31
CA THR A 317 -12.48 -16.75 13.51
C THR A 317 -13.65 -17.69 13.24
N THR A 318 -14.50 -17.39 12.26
CA THR A 318 -15.60 -18.23 11.80
C THR A 318 -15.76 -18.19 10.29
N ALA A 319 -16.39 -19.20 9.72
CA ALA A 319 -16.64 -19.28 8.27
C ALA A 319 -17.64 -18.21 7.76
N SER A 320 -18.39 -17.56 8.64
CA SER A 320 -19.35 -16.51 8.28
C SER A 320 -18.71 -15.13 8.10
N VAL A 321 -17.47 -14.93 8.54
CA VAL A 321 -16.74 -13.66 8.38
C VAL A 321 -16.48 -13.41 6.90
N LYS A 322 -16.98 -12.30 6.40
CA LYS A 322 -16.74 -11.84 5.03
C LYS A 322 -15.57 -10.87 5.02
N PHE A 323 -14.59 -11.13 4.15
CA PHE A 323 -13.53 -10.18 3.82
C PHE A 323 -13.83 -9.48 2.51
N LEU A 324 -13.31 -8.27 2.35
CA LEU A 324 -13.39 -7.56 1.08
C LEU A 324 -12.63 -8.35 0.00
N ASN A 325 -13.34 -8.77 -1.04
CA ASN A 325 -12.69 -9.36 -2.21
C ASN A 325 -12.20 -8.23 -3.12
N PRO A 326 -10.89 -7.96 -3.22
CA PRO A 326 -10.37 -6.86 -4.02
C PRO A 326 -10.67 -7.01 -5.53
N ASP A 327 -10.93 -8.23 -6.02
CA ASP A 327 -11.25 -8.48 -7.42
C ASP A 327 -12.73 -8.22 -7.75
N ALA A 328 -13.59 -8.19 -6.72
CA ALA A 328 -15.01 -7.92 -6.88
C ALA A 328 -15.36 -6.43 -6.84
N ILE A 329 -14.41 -5.56 -6.49
CA ILE A 329 -14.63 -4.11 -6.41
C ILE A 329 -15.08 -3.55 -7.77
N ARG A 330 -16.15 -2.76 -7.75
CA ARG A 330 -16.71 -2.06 -8.91
C ARG A 330 -16.78 -0.56 -8.65
N PRO A 331 -16.34 0.29 -9.59
CA PRO A 331 -16.54 1.74 -9.47
C PRO A 331 -18.01 2.08 -9.34
N TYR A 332 -18.35 3.01 -8.45
CA TYR A 332 -19.74 3.52 -8.32
C TYR A 332 -20.21 4.21 -9.60
N LEU A 333 -19.32 4.95 -10.25
CA LEU A 333 -19.54 5.55 -11.56
C LEU A 333 -18.44 5.02 -12.49
N PRO A 334 -18.71 3.97 -13.27
CA PRO A 334 -17.70 3.38 -14.14
C PRO A 334 -17.38 4.28 -15.33
N ASP A 335 -16.12 4.35 -15.68
CA ASP A 335 -15.64 4.97 -16.91
C ASP A 335 -15.71 3.99 -18.08
N THR A 336 -15.86 4.54 -19.29
CA THR A 336 -15.68 3.76 -20.51
C THR A 336 -14.19 3.67 -20.85
N ILE A 337 -13.66 2.47 -20.88
CA ILE A 337 -12.29 2.21 -21.31
C ILE A 337 -12.29 1.49 -22.67
N PRO A 338 -11.28 1.70 -23.53
CA PRO A 338 -11.20 0.99 -24.81
C PRO A 338 -10.91 -0.49 -24.61
N SER A 339 -11.25 -1.32 -25.58
CA SER A 339 -10.93 -2.74 -25.57
C SER A 339 -9.45 -3.04 -25.77
N ALA A 340 -8.71 -2.14 -26.41
CA ALA A 340 -7.26 -2.25 -26.64
C ALA A 340 -6.58 -0.95 -26.23
N ALA A 341 -5.33 -1.03 -25.78
CA ALA A 341 -4.45 0.10 -25.55
C ALA A 341 -3.68 0.46 -26.83
N ASP A 342 -3.22 1.71 -26.90
CA ASP A 342 -2.36 2.19 -27.99
C ASP A 342 -0.93 1.71 -27.82
N VAL A 343 -0.50 1.54 -26.57
CA VAL A 343 0.87 1.14 -26.19
C VAL A 343 0.81 0.04 -25.13
N THR A 344 1.74 -0.92 -25.21
CA THR A 344 1.89 -2.00 -24.22
C THR A 344 3.34 -2.09 -23.77
N HIS A 345 3.56 -1.97 -22.46
CA HIS A 345 4.84 -2.23 -21.82
C HIS A 345 4.76 -3.50 -20.99
N LYS A 346 5.77 -4.35 -21.15
CA LYS A 346 5.94 -5.57 -20.34
C LYS A 346 7.15 -5.41 -19.44
N MET A 347 6.97 -5.75 -18.18
CA MET A 347 8.02 -5.68 -17.17
C MET A 347 8.01 -6.96 -16.36
N THR A 348 9.20 -7.41 -15.98
CA THR A 348 9.39 -8.58 -15.13
C THR A 348 10.11 -8.14 -13.86
N SER A 349 9.53 -8.43 -12.69
CA SER A 349 10.22 -8.22 -11.41
C SER A 349 11.33 -9.24 -11.25
N LEU A 350 12.46 -8.85 -10.67
CA LEU A 350 13.56 -9.77 -10.38
C LEU A 350 14.38 -9.29 -9.18
N VAL A 351 15.14 -10.21 -8.61
CA VAL A 351 16.19 -9.90 -7.64
C VAL A 351 17.51 -9.78 -8.42
N ASP A 352 18.18 -8.64 -8.30
CA ASP A 352 19.45 -8.37 -8.96
C ASP A 352 20.62 -8.66 -8.00
N GLY A 353 21.05 -9.91 -7.95
CA GLY A 353 22.08 -10.36 -7.05
C GLY A 353 21.55 -10.74 -5.66
N GLN A 354 21.93 -9.99 -4.61
CA GLN A 354 21.46 -10.21 -3.25
C GLN A 354 20.01 -9.72 -3.05
N VAL A 355 19.29 -10.31 -2.08
CA VAL A 355 17.85 -10.06 -1.82
C VAL A 355 17.48 -8.62 -1.44
N ILE A 356 18.43 -7.73 -1.32
CA ILE A 356 18.22 -6.30 -1.07
C ILE A 356 18.03 -5.47 -2.36
N TYR A 357 18.36 -6.04 -3.53
CA TYR A 357 18.27 -5.35 -4.80
C TYR A 357 17.13 -5.92 -5.64
N TRP A 358 16.13 -5.11 -5.85
CA TRP A 358 14.95 -5.47 -6.62
C TRP A 358 14.87 -4.62 -7.89
N ALA A 359 14.51 -5.22 -9.00
CA ALA A 359 14.54 -4.58 -10.29
C ALA A 359 13.30 -4.88 -11.13
N PHE A 360 13.12 -4.08 -12.19
CA PHE A 360 12.30 -4.43 -13.34
C PHE A 360 13.21 -4.71 -14.53
N ASN A 361 12.88 -5.79 -15.25
CA ASN A 361 13.61 -6.31 -16.41
C ASN A 361 15.03 -6.78 -16.06
N GLU A 362 16.07 -5.99 -16.28
CA GLU A 362 17.44 -6.50 -16.19
C GLU A 362 18.23 -5.94 -15.00
N THR A 363 17.95 -4.70 -14.60
CA THR A 363 18.77 -3.99 -13.62
C THR A 363 17.93 -3.12 -12.68
N ILE A 364 18.54 -2.72 -11.55
CA ILE A 364 17.95 -1.77 -10.61
C ILE A 364 18.03 -0.34 -11.15
N LEU A 365 17.03 0.50 -10.83
CA LEU A 365 17.18 1.95 -10.98
C LEU A 365 18.40 2.39 -10.14
N PRO A 366 19.33 3.21 -10.70
CA PRO A 366 20.50 3.64 -9.95
C PRO A 366 20.14 4.26 -8.59
N LEU A 367 20.76 3.77 -7.51
CA LEU A 367 20.44 4.16 -6.14
C LEU A 367 20.74 5.62 -5.83
N ASP A 368 21.64 6.23 -6.62
CA ASP A 368 22.02 7.63 -6.56
C ASP A 368 21.13 8.55 -7.43
N THR A 369 19.99 8.03 -7.93
CA THR A 369 19.07 8.80 -8.78
C THR A 369 18.60 10.09 -8.12
N GLU A 370 18.39 10.09 -6.80
CA GLU A 370 17.94 11.25 -6.04
C GLU A 370 18.98 12.38 -5.94
N ASP A 371 20.28 12.09 -6.23
CA ASP A 371 21.37 13.06 -6.20
C ASP A 371 21.53 13.82 -7.53
N PHE A 372 20.85 13.37 -8.58
CA PHE A 372 20.95 14.02 -9.90
C PHE A 372 19.94 15.16 -10.05
N SER A 373 20.22 16.03 -11.02
CA SER A 373 19.25 17.04 -11.45
C SER A 373 17.94 16.37 -11.89
N PRO A 374 16.79 16.95 -11.52
CA PRO A 374 15.49 16.39 -11.87
C PRO A 374 15.30 16.25 -13.39
N LEU A 375 14.82 15.09 -13.82
CA LEU A 375 14.51 14.82 -15.23
C LEU A 375 13.41 15.72 -15.79
N LEU A 376 12.53 16.20 -14.92
CA LEU A 376 11.46 17.14 -15.28
C LEU A 376 12.01 18.46 -15.82
N PHE A 377 13.20 18.89 -15.40
CA PHE A 377 13.78 20.18 -15.78
C PHE A 377 14.65 20.11 -17.04
N GLY A 378 14.74 18.96 -17.65
CA GLY A 378 15.44 18.76 -18.92
C GLY A 378 16.04 17.37 -19.08
N PRO A 379 16.40 17.00 -20.30
CA PRO A 379 17.02 15.71 -20.57
C PRO A 379 18.33 15.54 -19.81
N GLN A 380 18.47 14.41 -19.14
CA GLN A 380 19.70 14.01 -18.44
C GLN A 380 20.13 12.64 -19.00
N PRO A 381 20.83 12.59 -20.15
CA PRO A 381 21.23 11.32 -20.75
C PRO A 381 22.17 10.54 -19.83
N GLY A 382 22.05 9.22 -19.83
CA GLY A 382 22.98 8.34 -19.14
C GLY A 382 22.32 7.22 -18.33
N ARG A 383 22.76 7.02 -17.10
CA ARG A 383 22.50 5.83 -16.27
C ARG A 383 21.01 5.46 -16.04
N ARG A 384 20.05 6.37 -16.30
CA ARG A 384 18.60 6.17 -16.10
C ARG A 384 17.85 5.77 -17.37
N ASP A 385 18.51 5.78 -18.54
CA ASP A 385 17.84 5.57 -19.83
C ASP A 385 17.17 4.20 -19.90
N ASN A 386 17.81 3.15 -19.39
CA ASN A 386 17.26 1.79 -19.35
C ASN A 386 16.07 1.63 -18.39
N HIS A 387 15.80 2.63 -17.54
CA HIS A 387 14.71 2.64 -16.55
C HIS A 387 13.64 3.67 -16.90
N THR A 388 13.71 4.23 -18.11
CA THR A 388 12.77 5.24 -18.58
C THR A 388 11.88 4.69 -19.68
N ILE A 389 10.56 4.78 -19.45
CA ILE A 389 9.52 4.47 -20.40
C ILE A 389 8.98 5.81 -20.91
N THR A 390 8.98 6.02 -22.23
CA THR A 390 8.40 7.21 -22.85
C THR A 390 7.11 6.83 -23.56
N ASN A 391 5.99 7.40 -23.11
CA ASN A 391 4.70 7.27 -23.75
C ASN A 391 4.47 8.39 -24.76
N PRO A 392 3.84 8.10 -25.91
CA PRO A 392 3.51 9.12 -26.89
C PRO A 392 2.62 10.22 -26.29
N SER A 393 2.77 11.44 -26.79
CA SER A 393 1.84 12.53 -26.50
C SER A 393 0.52 12.32 -27.23
N GLY A 394 -0.57 12.84 -26.66
CA GLY A 394 -1.87 12.82 -27.33
C GLY A 394 -2.94 12.00 -26.64
N ASN A 395 -2.86 11.86 -25.32
CA ASN A 395 -3.91 11.23 -24.54
C ASN A 395 -4.14 9.74 -24.91
N VAL A 396 -3.05 9.00 -25.03
CA VAL A 396 -3.04 7.59 -25.40
C VAL A 396 -3.34 6.68 -24.21
N TRP A 397 -3.87 5.49 -24.49
CA TRP A 397 -4.05 4.43 -23.51
C TRP A 397 -2.84 3.51 -23.47
N VAL A 398 -2.37 3.23 -22.27
CA VAL A 398 -1.14 2.46 -22.05
C VAL A 398 -1.44 1.28 -21.14
N ASP A 399 -1.03 0.09 -21.57
CA ASP A 399 -1.03 -1.12 -20.76
C ASP A 399 0.34 -1.36 -20.14
N TYR A 400 0.36 -1.60 -18.84
CA TYR A 400 1.52 -2.09 -18.10
C TYR A 400 1.25 -3.52 -17.66
N ILE A 401 2.03 -4.46 -18.19
CA ILE A 401 1.95 -5.89 -17.88
C ILE A 401 3.15 -6.23 -17.01
N MET A 402 2.86 -6.55 -15.76
CA MET A 402 3.85 -6.89 -14.75
C MET A 402 3.89 -8.39 -14.55
N GLN A 403 5.03 -9.02 -14.80
CA GLN A 403 5.26 -10.43 -14.57
C GLN A 403 6.08 -10.63 -13.30
N VAL A 404 5.65 -11.56 -12.46
CA VAL A 404 6.31 -11.92 -11.21
C VAL A 404 6.80 -13.35 -11.33
N PRO A 405 8.12 -13.59 -11.33
CA PRO A 405 8.69 -14.94 -11.36
C PRO A 405 8.26 -15.79 -10.17
N ASN A 406 8.50 -17.10 -10.26
CA ASN A 406 8.19 -18.04 -9.20
C ASN A 406 8.85 -17.68 -7.86
N LEU A 407 8.15 -17.97 -6.78
CA LEU A 407 8.54 -17.77 -5.37
C LEU A 407 8.66 -16.31 -4.90
N GLN A 408 8.53 -15.32 -5.78
CA GLN A 408 8.55 -13.93 -5.34
C GLN A 408 7.27 -13.54 -4.58
N PRO A 409 7.38 -12.62 -3.59
CA PRO A 409 6.21 -12.08 -2.88
C PRO A 409 5.36 -11.20 -3.78
N PRO A 410 4.14 -10.82 -3.37
CA PRO A 410 3.39 -9.75 -4.00
C PRO A 410 4.16 -8.42 -3.93
N HIS A 411 4.05 -7.63 -5.01
CA HIS A 411 4.62 -6.29 -5.09
C HIS A 411 3.48 -5.27 -5.18
N PRO A 412 3.26 -4.39 -4.18
CA PRO A 412 2.31 -3.29 -4.27
C PRO A 412 2.80 -2.26 -5.28
N MET A 413 2.25 -2.29 -6.48
CA MET A 413 2.63 -1.39 -7.56
C MET A 413 1.90 -0.07 -7.45
N HIS A 414 2.66 1.03 -7.41
CA HIS A 414 2.16 2.40 -7.41
C HIS A 414 2.67 3.16 -8.63
N ILE A 415 1.80 4.00 -9.20
CA ILE A 415 2.15 4.86 -10.34
C ILE A 415 1.73 6.29 -10.01
N HIS A 416 2.71 7.20 -10.05
CA HIS A 416 2.48 8.63 -9.86
C HIS A 416 1.70 9.26 -11.03
N GLY A 417 1.15 10.43 -10.79
CA GLY A 417 0.55 11.29 -11.80
C GLY A 417 -0.89 10.96 -12.16
N ARG A 418 -1.30 9.71 -12.24
CA ARG A 418 -2.63 9.29 -12.66
C ARG A 418 -3.03 7.93 -12.09
N HIS A 419 -4.29 7.75 -11.75
CA HIS A 419 -4.84 6.43 -11.43
C HIS A 419 -4.79 5.49 -12.65
N PHE A 420 -4.88 4.21 -12.40
CA PHE A 420 -4.94 3.14 -13.38
C PHE A 420 -6.13 2.22 -13.13
N TYR A 421 -6.59 1.56 -14.17
CA TYR A 421 -7.59 0.50 -14.11
C TYR A 421 -6.89 -0.84 -13.95
N VAL A 422 -7.35 -1.66 -13.01
CA VAL A 422 -6.91 -3.03 -12.84
C VAL A 422 -7.71 -3.91 -13.80
N LEU A 423 -7.10 -4.34 -14.91
CA LEU A 423 -7.80 -5.09 -15.95
C LEU A 423 -7.87 -6.58 -15.69
N GLY A 424 -6.80 -7.16 -15.12
CA GLY A 424 -6.75 -8.60 -14.90
C GLY A 424 -5.45 -9.04 -14.28
N LYS A 425 -5.46 -10.30 -13.83
CA LYS A 425 -4.30 -10.97 -13.25
C LYS A 425 -4.42 -12.48 -13.47
N GLY A 426 -3.31 -13.21 -13.37
CA GLY A 426 -3.32 -14.66 -13.52
C GLY A 426 -2.04 -15.33 -13.09
N GLU A 427 -2.06 -16.65 -13.10
CA GLU A 427 -0.91 -17.51 -12.82
C GLU A 427 -0.13 -17.82 -14.10
N GLY A 428 1.16 -18.10 -13.94
CA GLY A 428 2.08 -18.43 -15.02
C GLY A 428 2.58 -17.22 -15.79
N PRO A 429 3.27 -17.44 -16.93
CA PRO A 429 3.77 -16.36 -17.78
C PRO A 429 2.63 -15.66 -18.54
N PHE A 430 2.87 -14.44 -18.99
CA PHE A 430 2.00 -13.69 -19.90
C PHE A 430 2.54 -13.83 -21.34
N PRO A 431 2.11 -14.85 -22.12
CA PRO A 431 2.72 -15.16 -23.41
C PRO A 431 2.22 -14.30 -24.57
N TRP A 432 1.10 -13.57 -24.38
CA TRP A 432 0.43 -12.79 -25.43
C TRP A 432 1.17 -11.47 -25.70
N ALA A 433 1.07 -10.95 -26.92
CA ALA A 433 1.70 -9.69 -27.27
C ALA A 433 1.09 -8.50 -26.52
N ASN A 434 -0.23 -8.50 -26.34
CA ASN A 434 -1.01 -7.44 -25.73
C ASN A 434 -2.26 -7.99 -25.02
N VAL A 435 -3.01 -7.09 -24.37
CA VAL A 435 -4.23 -7.45 -23.61
C VAL A 435 -5.35 -7.96 -24.52
N ALA A 436 -5.48 -7.45 -25.74
CA ALA A 436 -6.54 -7.90 -26.65
C ALA A 436 -6.37 -9.38 -27.02
N GLU A 437 -5.14 -9.81 -27.31
CA GLU A 437 -4.81 -11.22 -27.54
C GLU A 437 -5.03 -12.08 -26.29
N ALA A 438 -4.60 -11.58 -25.13
CA ALA A 438 -4.76 -12.28 -23.86
C ALA A 438 -6.24 -12.48 -23.50
N GLN A 439 -7.07 -11.45 -23.69
CA GLN A 439 -8.52 -11.52 -23.47
C GLN A 439 -9.20 -12.50 -24.44
N ALA A 440 -8.80 -12.52 -25.70
CA ALA A 440 -9.33 -13.49 -26.68
C ALA A 440 -9.01 -14.93 -26.28
N ALA A 441 -7.86 -15.17 -25.66
CA ALA A 441 -7.42 -16.48 -25.20
C ALA A 441 -8.01 -16.89 -23.83
N ASN A 442 -8.21 -15.93 -22.92
CA ASN A 442 -8.69 -16.16 -21.54
C ASN A 442 -9.53 -14.96 -21.04
N SER A 443 -10.74 -14.83 -21.56
CA SER A 443 -11.61 -13.69 -21.24
C SER A 443 -11.98 -13.61 -19.75
N SER A 444 -12.04 -14.72 -19.04
CA SER A 444 -12.41 -14.75 -17.60
C SER A 444 -11.36 -14.13 -16.68
N ALA A 445 -10.12 -13.97 -17.13
CA ALA A 445 -9.05 -13.34 -16.35
C ALA A 445 -9.09 -11.80 -16.44
N PHE A 446 -9.99 -11.22 -17.24
CA PHE A 446 -10.03 -9.78 -17.49
C PHE A 446 -11.40 -9.16 -17.21
N ASN A 447 -11.38 -7.95 -16.64
CA ASN A 447 -12.54 -7.07 -16.54
C ASN A 447 -12.26 -5.80 -17.35
N LEU A 448 -12.92 -5.67 -18.52
CA LEU A 448 -12.86 -4.50 -19.38
C LEU A 448 -14.17 -3.70 -19.39
N VAL A 449 -15.17 -4.12 -18.60
CA VAL A 449 -16.50 -3.48 -18.58
C VAL A 449 -16.55 -2.38 -17.51
N ASN A 450 -16.17 -2.72 -16.28
CA ASN A 450 -16.15 -1.81 -15.13
C ASN A 450 -14.98 -2.13 -14.20
N PRO A 451 -13.72 -2.06 -14.70
CA PRO A 451 -12.55 -2.35 -13.89
C PRO A 451 -12.39 -1.31 -12.77
N GLN A 452 -11.89 -1.76 -11.63
CA GLN A 452 -11.63 -0.87 -10.51
C GLN A 452 -10.53 0.15 -10.85
N LEU A 453 -10.75 1.39 -10.42
CA LEU A 453 -9.80 2.49 -10.57
C LEU A 453 -8.97 2.63 -9.28
N ARG A 454 -7.65 2.51 -9.39
CA ARG A 454 -6.72 2.50 -8.26
C ARG A 454 -5.49 3.36 -8.58
N ASP A 455 -4.68 3.66 -7.57
CA ASP A 455 -3.32 4.18 -7.76
C ASP A 455 -2.26 3.23 -7.17
N THR A 456 -2.69 2.29 -6.34
CA THR A 456 -1.83 1.25 -5.77
C THR A 456 -2.53 -0.10 -5.82
N PHE A 457 -1.88 -1.11 -6.40
CA PHE A 457 -2.44 -2.45 -6.47
C PHE A 457 -1.34 -3.52 -6.40
N PRO A 458 -1.49 -4.57 -5.56
CA PRO A 458 -0.48 -5.61 -5.45
C PRO A 458 -0.52 -6.57 -6.63
N THR A 459 0.64 -6.96 -7.13
CA THR A 459 0.75 -8.14 -7.99
C THR A 459 0.31 -9.37 -7.21
N PRO A 460 -0.18 -10.44 -7.87
CA PRO A 460 -0.23 -11.74 -7.22
C PRO A 460 1.17 -12.20 -6.82
N ALA A 461 1.29 -13.05 -5.80
CA ALA A 461 2.54 -13.75 -5.52
C ALA A 461 2.95 -14.61 -6.73
N GLY A 462 4.24 -14.80 -6.93
CA GLY A 462 4.76 -15.57 -8.06
C GLY A 462 4.35 -17.05 -8.06
N GLY A 463 4.03 -17.63 -6.89
CA GLY A 463 3.68 -19.04 -6.78
C GLY A 463 4.72 -19.96 -7.44
N PRO A 464 4.38 -21.24 -7.73
CA PRO A 464 5.31 -22.17 -8.40
C PRO A 464 5.53 -21.88 -9.89
N LYS A 465 4.61 -21.14 -10.54
CA LYS A 465 4.61 -20.92 -12.00
C LYS A 465 4.87 -19.48 -12.39
N GLY A 466 5.05 -18.60 -11.43
CA GLY A 466 4.97 -17.17 -11.66
C GLY A 466 3.53 -16.65 -11.73
N SER A 467 3.38 -15.35 -11.89
CA SER A 467 2.09 -14.68 -12.02
C SER A 467 2.21 -13.41 -12.85
N TRP A 468 1.08 -12.76 -13.14
CA TRP A 468 1.06 -11.49 -13.84
C TRP A 468 -0.10 -10.61 -13.38
N LEU A 469 0.08 -9.30 -13.56
CA LEU A 469 -0.91 -8.24 -13.34
C LEU A 469 -0.94 -7.32 -14.55
N VAL A 470 -2.13 -6.90 -14.97
CA VAL A 470 -2.32 -5.91 -16.05
C VAL A 470 -3.01 -4.67 -15.52
N LEU A 471 -2.34 -3.55 -15.70
CA LEU A 471 -2.82 -2.21 -15.37
C LEU A 471 -2.97 -1.39 -16.65
N ARG A 472 -4.07 -0.61 -16.79
CA ARG A 472 -4.28 0.32 -17.91
C ARG A 472 -4.48 1.73 -17.41
N ARG A 473 -3.82 2.70 -18.01
CA ARG A 473 -4.04 4.13 -17.70
C ARG A 473 -4.00 4.98 -18.95
N ARG A 474 -4.46 6.23 -18.81
CA ARG A 474 -4.29 7.26 -19.84
C ARG A 474 -2.99 8.02 -19.60
N SER A 475 -2.25 8.30 -20.66
CA SER A 475 -1.11 9.23 -20.69
C SER A 475 -1.61 10.65 -21.02
N ASP A 476 -2.45 11.21 -20.13
CA ASP A 476 -3.12 12.51 -20.31
C ASP A 476 -2.72 13.53 -19.24
N ASN A 477 -1.71 13.23 -18.43
CA ASN A 477 -1.13 14.15 -17.46
C ASN A 477 0.36 14.32 -17.77
N PRO A 478 0.74 15.38 -18.53
CA PRO A 478 2.13 15.56 -18.97
C PRO A 478 3.07 15.67 -17.79
N GLY A 479 4.14 14.87 -17.79
CA GLY A 479 5.09 14.86 -16.67
C GLY A 479 6.12 13.75 -16.75
N VAL A 480 7.01 13.78 -15.77
CA VAL A 480 7.96 12.71 -15.48
C VAL A 480 7.57 12.10 -14.14
N TRP A 481 7.07 10.88 -14.18
CA TRP A 481 6.43 10.21 -13.07
C TRP A 481 7.22 8.97 -12.65
N LEU A 482 7.12 8.59 -11.39
CA LEU A 482 7.69 7.35 -10.91
C LEU A 482 6.62 6.24 -10.89
N MET A 483 6.98 5.07 -11.37
CA MET A 483 6.29 3.80 -11.12
C MET A 483 7.22 2.94 -10.28
N HIS A 484 6.73 2.41 -9.16
CA HIS A 484 7.56 1.63 -8.25
C HIS A 484 6.76 0.61 -7.45
N CYS A 485 7.46 -0.36 -6.88
CA CYS A 485 6.92 -1.14 -5.78
C CYS A 485 6.85 -0.25 -4.53
N HIS A 486 5.73 -0.25 -3.82
CA HIS A 486 5.58 0.59 -2.62
C HIS A 486 6.18 -0.04 -1.35
N THR A 487 6.69 -1.28 -1.43
CA THR A 487 7.51 -1.87 -0.37
C THR A 487 8.82 -1.09 -0.26
N GLN A 488 9.10 -0.50 0.91
CA GLN A 488 10.19 0.46 1.06
C GLN A 488 11.59 -0.12 0.82
N SER A 489 11.85 -1.35 1.26
CA SER A 489 13.10 -2.04 0.93
C SER A 489 13.26 -2.29 -0.57
N HIS A 490 12.18 -2.55 -1.29
CA HIS A 490 12.22 -2.80 -2.73
C HIS A 490 12.45 -1.52 -3.54
N ILE A 491 11.75 -0.41 -3.21
CA ILE A 491 11.99 0.87 -3.89
C ILE A 491 13.40 1.38 -3.59
N GLN A 492 13.86 1.27 -2.34
CA GLN A 492 15.22 1.65 -1.95
C GLN A 492 16.27 0.75 -2.63
N GLY A 493 15.94 -0.53 -2.84
CA GLY A 493 16.75 -1.47 -3.61
C GLY A 493 16.69 -1.30 -5.13
N GLY A 494 15.92 -0.32 -5.64
CA GLY A 494 15.91 0.07 -7.05
C GLY A 494 14.72 -0.46 -7.87
N MET A 495 13.65 -1.01 -7.25
CA MET A 495 12.48 -1.52 -7.96
C MET A 495 11.56 -0.39 -8.45
N SER A 496 12.03 0.34 -9.44
CA SER A 496 11.36 1.52 -9.98
C SER A 496 11.58 1.68 -11.48
N MET A 497 10.62 2.33 -12.15
CA MET A 497 10.70 2.79 -13.54
C MET A 497 10.25 4.24 -13.63
N ILE A 498 10.89 5.00 -14.49
CA ILE A 498 10.53 6.40 -14.78
C ILE A 498 9.59 6.40 -15.97
N ILE A 499 8.46 7.08 -15.85
CA ILE A 499 7.46 7.21 -16.91
C ILE A 499 7.46 8.67 -17.39
N GLN A 500 7.77 8.87 -18.64
CA GLN A 500 7.62 10.15 -19.34
C GLN A 500 6.30 10.13 -20.11
N ASP A 501 5.28 10.81 -19.57
CA ASP A 501 3.97 10.92 -20.20
C ASP A 501 3.85 12.26 -20.94
N SER A 502 3.44 12.22 -22.22
CA SER A 502 3.05 13.40 -23.00
C SER A 502 4.05 14.56 -22.91
N ILE A 503 5.36 14.29 -22.89
CA ILE A 503 6.42 15.28 -22.67
C ILE A 503 6.37 16.43 -23.68
N ALA A 504 5.93 16.18 -24.92
CA ALA A 504 5.79 17.23 -25.94
C ALA A 504 4.76 18.32 -25.57
N THR A 505 3.89 18.04 -24.62
CA THR A 505 2.85 18.97 -24.11
C THR A 505 3.06 19.33 -22.65
N LEU A 506 4.27 19.09 -22.12
CA LEU A 506 4.62 19.42 -20.74
C LEU A 506 4.40 20.94 -20.51
N PRO A 507 3.66 21.33 -19.46
CA PRO A 507 3.56 22.74 -19.08
C PRO A 507 4.95 23.32 -18.76
N GLU A 508 5.14 24.61 -19.00
CA GLU A 508 6.32 25.30 -18.57
C GLU A 508 6.48 25.21 -17.05
N VAL A 509 7.60 24.66 -16.60
CA VAL A 509 7.88 24.55 -15.16
C VAL A 509 8.12 25.96 -14.60
N PRO A 510 7.34 26.40 -13.59
CA PRO A 510 7.53 27.73 -13.03
C PRO A 510 8.96 27.92 -12.50
N THR A 511 9.50 29.12 -12.68
CA THR A 511 10.91 29.44 -12.33
C THR A 511 11.19 29.17 -10.85
N GLU A 512 10.22 29.37 -9.98
CA GLU A 512 10.32 29.09 -8.54
C GLU A 512 10.65 27.63 -8.22
N TYR A 513 10.26 26.68 -9.09
CA TYR A 513 10.58 25.26 -8.96
C TYR A 513 11.88 24.90 -9.70
N SER A 514 12.04 25.34 -10.95
CA SER A 514 13.21 24.98 -11.76
C SER A 514 14.50 25.63 -11.29
N SER A 515 14.42 26.81 -10.65
CA SER A 515 15.55 27.52 -10.06
C SER A 515 15.71 27.30 -8.56
N TRP A 516 14.79 26.54 -7.93
CA TRP A 516 14.87 26.30 -6.49
C TRP A 516 16.19 25.60 -6.12
N LYS A 517 16.90 26.21 -5.19
CA LYS A 517 18.15 25.69 -4.64
C LYS A 517 18.15 25.88 -3.14
N CYS A 518 18.70 24.94 -2.49
CA CYS A 518 18.95 25.04 -1.07
C CYS A 518 20.35 24.61 -0.65
#